data_38490f75a7a343b36548113b8ed55425
#
_entry.id   38490f75a7a343b36548113b8ed55425
#
_cell.length_a   1.000
_cell.length_b   1.000
_cell.length_c   1.000
_cell.angle_alpha   90.00
_cell.angle_beta   90.00
_cell.angle_gamma   90.00
#
_symmetry.space_group_name_H-M   'P 1'
#
loop_
_entity.id
_entity.type
_entity.pdbx_description
1 polymer ?
#
loop_
_entity_poly.entity_id
_entity_poly.type
_entity_poly.pdbx_seq_one_letter_code
_entity_poly.pdbx_strand_id
1 'polypeptide(L)'
;MENIVNSTIALYKAYRKTRCGKRDNPTAMRYRMEAIERTVALSERLQRRDYSFGPYYPFKVYEPKERLVLAIDFEGKFVQHSLCDNVLEPAFSRRFIRDNYAGQIGKGTHDGLDRLAAAMRHYFFSRKAADEAARKAAGLPPRPMNEWDYADGWVLKGDFSKFFYTLLHSYCYETARRALKWLKDPELIDFAEWLLWLIIDSTPDPGIPIGNQSSQLLALLYLDAFDHWLRDDRGLVYGRYMDDFYIIHSDKLLLRQILKEIEAYIKPLGLRLNGKTQILPLKNGIDFLGFHTYLTQTGKVVRKVRAKSIDNMKRKIRKFRGLVDSGKMTLDSVVQSYASWTGHISHGNTYHLRQNMDAYFFSYFPELKPSPKGDTTHGPKTEQPRKQVEG
;
A
#
# COMPACT_ATOMS: atom_id res chain seq x y z
N MET A 1 4.94 34.33 -0.87
CA MET A 1 6.29 34.19 -1.45
C MET A 1 6.44 32.86 -2.18
N GLU A 2 7.38 32.78 -3.11
CA GLU A 2 7.72 31.53 -3.80
C GLU A 2 8.44 30.57 -2.86
N ASN A 3 8.02 29.30 -2.87
CA ASN A 3 8.60 28.23 -2.04
C ASN A 3 8.71 26.92 -2.83
N ILE A 4 9.22 25.86 -2.20
CA ILE A 4 9.45 24.55 -2.84
C ILE A 4 8.16 23.84 -3.31
N VAL A 5 6.99 24.29 -2.91
CA VAL A 5 5.70 23.72 -3.32
C VAL A 5 5.09 24.49 -4.48
N ASN A 6 5.10 25.83 -4.41
CA ASN A 6 4.40 26.72 -5.33
C ASN A 6 5.28 27.29 -6.43
N SER A 7 6.59 27.00 -6.45
CA SER A 7 7.46 27.45 -7.52
C SER A 7 7.09 26.84 -8.86
N THR A 8 7.23 27.61 -9.93
CA THR A 8 6.96 27.14 -11.32
C THR A 8 7.71 25.84 -11.63
N ILE A 9 8.96 25.70 -11.16
CA ILE A 9 9.78 24.50 -11.37
C ILE A 9 9.19 23.30 -10.65
N ALA A 10 8.78 23.45 -9.39
CA ALA A 10 8.18 22.34 -8.62
C ALA A 10 6.85 21.88 -9.24
N LEU A 11 6.00 22.82 -9.59
CA LEU A 11 4.70 22.54 -10.24
C LEU A 11 4.88 21.88 -11.62
N TYR A 12 5.87 22.34 -12.41
CA TYR A 12 6.14 21.72 -13.71
C TYR A 12 6.68 20.29 -13.58
N LYS A 13 7.54 20.01 -12.58
CA LYS A 13 7.97 18.64 -12.25
C LYS A 13 6.78 17.76 -11.87
N ALA A 14 5.90 18.25 -11.01
CA ALA A 14 4.68 17.56 -10.59
C ALA A 14 3.71 17.32 -11.76
N TYR A 15 3.56 18.30 -12.66
CA TYR A 15 2.82 18.15 -13.93
C TYR A 15 3.39 17.01 -14.78
N ARG A 16 4.72 16.98 -14.99
CA ARG A 16 5.36 15.89 -15.75
C ARG A 16 5.09 14.51 -15.14
N LYS A 17 5.15 14.39 -13.82
CA LYS A 17 4.81 13.17 -13.07
C LYS A 17 3.33 12.79 -13.28
N THR A 18 2.42 13.74 -13.16
CA THR A 18 0.97 13.54 -13.32
C THR A 18 0.59 13.08 -14.72
N ARG A 19 1.30 13.55 -15.76
CA ARG A 19 1.07 13.21 -17.16
C ARG A 19 1.54 11.80 -17.52
N CYS A 20 2.45 11.21 -16.76
CA CYS A 20 3.01 9.89 -17.05
C CYS A 20 1.88 8.84 -17.20
N GLY A 21 1.90 8.06 -18.28
CA GLY A 21 0.88 7.06 -18.57
C GLY A 21 -0.48 7.60 -19.07
N LYS A 22 -0.61 8.92 -19.34
CA LYS A 22 -1.86 9.57 -19.78
C LYS A 22 -1.74 10.24 -21.16
N ARG A 23 -1.03 9.60 -22.08
CA ARG A 23 -0.74 10.20 -23.41
C ARG A 23 -2.01 10.54 -24.21
N ASP A 24 -3.02 9.67 -24.13
CA ASP A 24 -4.26 9.77 -24.90
C ASP A 24 -5.42 10.43 -24.11
N ASN A 25 -5.13 11.01 -22.95
CA ASN A 25 -6.14 11.71 -22.17
C ASN A 25 -6.37 13.13 -22.75
N PRO A 26 -7.59 13.48 -23.19
CA PRO A 26 -7.86 14.79 -23.83
C PRO A 26 -7.49 15.98 -22.95
N THR A 27 -7.75 15.90 -21.65
CA THR A 27 -7.41 16.97 -20.69
C THR A 27 -5.90 17.16 -20.56
N ALA A 28 -5.14 16.04 -20.49
CA ALA A 28 -3.68 16.09 -20.44
C ALA A 28 -3.09 16.63 -21.76
N MET A 29 -3.72 16.31 -22.89
CA MET A 29 -3.29 16.82 -24.20
C MET A 29 -3.52 18.33 -24.32
N ARG A 30 -4.70 18.85 -23.94
CA ARG A 30 -4.99 20.29 -23.95
C ARG A 30 -4.02 21.04 -23.02
N TYR A 31 -3.80 20.54 -21.82
CA TYR A 31 -2.87 21.17 -20.88
C TYR A 31 -1.44 21.22 -21.42
N ARG A 32 -1.03 20.21 -22.20
CA ARG A 32 0.32 20.14 -22.78
C ARG A 32 0.62 21.31 -23.74
N MET A 33 -0.36 21.80 -24.44
CA MET A 33 -0.17 22.89 -25.41
C MET A 33 0.21 24.22 -24.73
N GLU A 34 -0.28 24.44 -23.50
CA GLU A 34 -0.10 25.68 -22.73
C GLU A 34 0.58 25.39 -21.37
N ALA A 35 1.34 24.29 -21.27
CA ALA A 35 1.78 23.77 -19.98
C ALA A 35 2.66 24.74 -19.19
N ILE A 36 3.52 25.50 -19.85
CA ILE A 36 4.41 26.46 -19.21
C ILE A 36 3.60 27.65 -18.70
N GLU A 37 2.82 28.28 -19.57
CA GLU A 37 2.00 29.46 -19.26
C GLU A 37 1.02 29.16 -18.12
N ARG A 38 0.30 28.02 -18.19
CA ARG A 38 -0.61 27.60 -17.13
C ARG A 38 0.10 27.30 -15.82
N THR A 39 1.31 26.72 -15.88
CA THR A 39 2.07 26.45 -14.67
C THR A 39 2.56 27.73 -14.02
N VAL A 40 2.96 28.75 -14.80
CA VAL A 40 3.32 30.08 -14.29
C VAL A 40 2.10 30.73 -13.63
N ALA A 41 0.97 30.80 -14.33
CA ALA A 41 -0.26 31.38 -13.78
C ALA A 41 -0.73 30.67 -12.50
N LEU A 42 -0.61 29.32 -12.44
CA LEU A 42 -0.89 28.56 -11.24
C LEU A 42 0.05 28.88 -10.08
N SER A 43 1.36 29.01 -10.36
CA SER A 43 2.36 29.43 -9.36
C SER A 43 1.98 30.77 -8.74
N GLU A 44 1.63 31.78 -9.56
CA GLU A 44 1.21 33.07 -9.09
C GLU A 44 -0.06 33.04 -8.23
N ARG A 45 -1.07 32.26 -8.63
CA ARG A 45 -2.30 32.07 -7.84
C ARG A 45 -2.00 31.46 -6.47
N LEU A 46 -1.16 30.43 -6.42
CA LEU A 46 -0.75 29.79 -5.17
C LEU A 46 0.06 30.76 -4.28
N GLN A 47 0.95 31.57 -4.85
CA GLN A 47 1.72 32.57 -4.10
C GLN A 47 0.83 33.65 -3.49
N ARG A 48 -0.23 34.05 -4.20
CA ARG A 48 -1.24 35.02 -3.71
C ARG A 48 -2.27 34.39 -2.77
N ARG A 49 -2.26 33.07 -2.60
CA ARG A 49 -3.30 32.28 -1.91
C ARG A 49 -4.71 32.46 -2.52
N ASP A 50 -4.75 32.78 -3.79
CA ASP A 50 -5.96 32.85 -4.62
C ASP A 50 -6.12 31.54 -5.40
N TYR A 51 -6.19 30.44 -4.66
CA TYR A 51 -6.35 29.08 -5.21
C TYR A 51 -7.39 28.31 -4.41
N SER A 52 -8.24 27.61 -5.12
CA SER A 52 -9.14 26.59 -4.57
C SER A 52 -9.09 25.36 -5.47
N PHE A 53 -9.26 24.20 -4.90
CA PHE A 53 -9.44 22.99 -5.69
C PHE A 53 -10.77 23.02 -6.41
N GLY A 54 -10.78 22.57 -7.68
CA GLY A 54 -12.00 22.38 -8.43
C GLY A 54 -12.91 21.28 -7.84
N PRO A 55 -14.12 21.12 -8.37
CA PRO A 55 -15.04 20.10 -7.89
C PRO A 55 -14.46 18.70 -8.08
N TYR A 56 -14.74 17.81 -7.13
CA TYR A 56 -14.43 16.40 -7.27
C TYR A 56 -15.39 15.72 -8.22
N TYR A 57 -14.86 14.84 -9.07
CA TYR A 57 -15.62 14.00 -9.97
C TYR A 57 -15.76 12.61 -9.36
N PRO A 58 -16.94 12.21 -8.85
CA PRO A 58 -17.14 10.91 -8.28
C PRO A 58 -17.21 9.83 -9.36
N PHE A 59 -16.49 8.73 -9.17
CA PHE A 59 -16.64 7.54 -10.01
C PHE A 59 -16.47 6.28 -9.17
N LYS A 60 -17.11 5.19 -9.58
CA LYS A 60 -17.05 3.91 -8.89
C LYS A 60 -15.97 3.02 -9.50
N VAL A 61 -15.16 2.43 -8.64
CA VAL A 61 -14.23 1.35 -8.97
C VAL A 61 -14.77 0.06 -8.37
N TYR A 62 -14.85 -1.01 -9.15
CA TYR A 62 -15.50 -2.26 -8.75
C TYR A 62 -14.52 -3.37 -8.33
N GLU A 63 -13.24 -3.23 -8.62
CA GLU A 63 -12.21 -4.23 -8.26
C GLU A 63 -11.17 -3.64 -7.28
N PRO A 64 -10.79 -4.39 -6.23
CA PRO A 64 -11.30 -5.70 -5.76
C PRO A 64 -12.64 -5.62 -5.02
N LYS A 65 -13.14 -4.41 -4.73
CA LYS A 65 -14.42 -4.08 -4.10
C LYS A 65 -14.95 -2.78 -4.68
N GLU A 66 -16.27 -2.60 -4.68
CA GLU A 66 -16.87 -1.31 -5.01
C GLU A 66 -16.38 -0.22 -4.06
N ARG A 67 -15.83 0.85 -4.64
CA ARG A 67 -15.38 2.05 -3.92
C ARG A 67 -15.77 3.29 -4.70
N LEU A 68 -16.28 4.28 -4.00
CA LEU A 68 -16.45 5.62 -4.56
C LEU A 68 -15.10 6.34 -4.47
N VAL A 69 -14.54 6.68 -5.62
CA VAL A 69 -13.31 7.47 -5.73
C VAL A 69 -13.69 8.89 -6.13
N LEU A 70 -13.11 9.86 -5.46
CA LEU A 70 -13.27 11.28 -5.74
C LEU A 70 -12.06 11.75 -6.54
N ALA A 71 -12.20 11.88 -7.86
CA ALA A 71 -11.14 12.39 -8.70
C ALA A 71 -11.12 13.92 -8.65
N ILE A 72 -9.99 14.48 -8.32
CA ILE A 72 -9.72 15.90 -8.47
C ILE A 72 -9.38 16.21 -9.92
N ASP A 73 -9.54 17.44 -10.35
CA ASP A 73 -9.17 17.92 -11.67
C ASP A 73 -7.67 17.69 -11.98
N PHE A 74 -7.28 17.94 -13.22
CA PHE A 74 -5.92 17.65 -13.67
C PHE A 74 -4.88 18.55 -12.99
N GLU A 75 -5.21 19.83 -12.82
CA GLU A 75 -4.36 20.84 -12.21
C GLU A 75 -4.19 20.58 -10.70
N GLY A 76 -5.27 20.29 -10.00
CA GLY A 76 -5.25 19.94 -8.58
C GLY A 76 -4.38 18.72 -8.27
N LYS A 77 -4.29 17.74 -9.21
CA LYS A 77 -3.41 16.57 -9.01
C LYS A 77 -1.94 16.95 -8.89
N PHE A 78 -1.42 17.86 -9.73
CA PHE A 78 -0.01 18.20 -9.61
C PHE A 78 0.27 19.24 -8.53
N VAL A 79 -0.70 20.07 -8.15
CA VAL A 79 -0.60 20.85 -6.91
C VAL A 79 -0.45 19.90 -5.70
N GLN A 80 -1.30 18.87 -5.60
CA GLN A 80 -1.16 17.88 -4.55
C GLN A 80 0.15 17.09 -4.63
N HIS A 81 0.61 16.71 -5.83
CA HIS A 81 1.91 16.05 -5.98
C HIS A 81 3.06 16.95 -5.53
N SER A 82 3.02 18.26 -5.86
CA SER A 82 4.03 19.18 -5.40
C SER A 82 4.05 19.30 -3.87
N LEU A 83 2.88 19.44 -3.24
CA LEU A 83 2.77 19.46 -1.78
C LEU A 83 3.26 18.14 -1.15
N CYS A 84 2.79 17.01 -1.66
CA CYS A 84 3.13 15.71 -1.10
C CYS A 84 4.62 15.38 -1.22
N ASP A 85 5.19 15.53 -2.42
CA ASP A 85 6.56 15.11 -2.70
C ASP A 85 7.60 16.01 -2.01
N ASN A 86 7.33 17.33 -1.91
CA ASN A 86 8.29 18.29 -1.35
C ASN A 86 8.12 18.52 0.15
N VAL A 87 6.95 18.30 0.72
CA VAL A 87 6.63 18.65 2.11
C VAL A 87 6.05 17.50 2.92
N LEU A 88 4.90 16.95 2.51
CA LEU A 88 4.18 16.00 3.38
C LEU A 88 4.93 14.68 3.54
N GLU A 89 5.43 14.11 2.45
CA GLU A 89 6.16 12.83 2.51
C GLU A 89 7.45 12.94 3.32
N PRO A 90 8.34 13.94 3.11
CA PRO A 90 9.50 14.14 3.96
C PRO A 90 9.18 14.36 5.44
N ALA A 91 8.13 15.14 5.76
CA ALA A 91 7.75 15.43 7.13
C ALA A 91 7.08 14.24 7.85
N PHE A 92 6.15 13.54 7.16
CA PHE A 92 5.33 12.50 7.77
C PHE A 92 6.05 11.16 7.85
N SER A 93 6.82 10.78 6.81
CA SER A 93 7.51 9.49 6.77
C SER A 93 8.50 9.26 7.91
N ARG A 94 9.06 10.34 8.47
CA ARG A 94 9.97 10.29 9.64
C ARG A 94 9.29 9.80 10.91
N ARG A 95 7.97 9.92 10.97
CA ARG A 95 7.18 9.50 12.14
C ARG A 95 6.77 8.04 12.05
N PHE A 96 6.67 7.50 10.83
CA PHE A 96 6.11 6.17 10.64
C PHE A 96 7.05 5.07 11.13
N ILE A 97 6.50 4.13 11.87
CA ILE A 97 7.23 2.94 12.26
C ILE A 97 7.69 2.15 11.02
N ARG A 98 8.74 1.33 11.18
CA ARG A 98 9.24 0.49 10.08
C ARG A 98 8.16 -0.46 9.55
N ASP A 99 7.32 -0.98 10.44
CA ASP A 99 6.31 -1.99 10.13
C ASP A 99 4.94 -1.41 9.74
N ASN A 100 4.92 -0.16 9.26
CA ASN A 100 3.86 0.43 8.46
C ASN A 100 4.28 0.39 6.99
N TYR A 101 3.58 -0.41 6.17
CA TYR A 101 4.05 -0.82 4.83
C TYR A 101 3.40 -0.06 3.67
N ALA A 102 2.34 0.70 3.91
CA ALA A 102 1.56 1.32 2.86
C ALA A 102 2.09 2.71 2.46
N GLY A 103 1.92 3.07 1.18
CA GLY A 103 2.03 4.44 0.68
C GLY A 103 3.37 5.16 0.91
N GLN A 104 4.47 4.44 1.12
CA GLN A 104 5.80 4.99 1.38
C GLN A 104 6.80 4.52 0.33
N ILE A 105 7.78 5.35 -0.01
CA ILE A 105 8.86 5.00 -0.95
C ILE A 105 9.66 3.82 -0.37
N GLY A 106 9.95 2.82 -1.20
CA GLY A 106 10.69 1.63 -0.81
C GLY A 106 9.90 0.62 0.03
N LYS A 107 8.62 0.89 0.31
CA LYS A 107 7.69 -0.04 0.97
C LYS A 107 6.53 -0.41 0.04
N GLY A 108 5.66 -1.30 0.47
CA GLY A 108 4.50 -1.72 -0.30
C GLY A 108 4.05 -3.13 0.06
N THR A 109 3.22 -3.71 -0.79
CA THR A 109 2.67 -5.06 -0.59
C THR A 109 3.75 -6.11 -0.38
N HIS A 110 4.82 -6.08 -1.17
CA HIS A 110 5.89 -7.08 -1.11
C HIS A 110 6.73 -6.91 0.15
N ASP A 111 7.12 -5.68 0.49
CA ASP A 111 7.81 -5.38 1.76
C ASP A 111 6.97 -5.84 2.97
N GLY A 112 5.67 -5.54 2.98
CA GLY A 112 4.76 -5.98 4.05
C GLY A 112 4.68 -7.50 4.18
N LEU A 113 4.66 -8.23 3.07
CA LEU A 113 4.68 -9.69 3.08
C LEU A 113 6.01 -10.27 3.58
N ASP A 114 7.13 -9.66 3.22
CA ASP A 114 8.46 -10.09 3.65
C ASP A 114 8.68 -9.79 5.13
N ARG A 115 8.19 -8.65 5.61
CA ARG A 115 8.19 -8.28 7.04
C ARG A 115 7.30 -9.19 7.88
N LEU A 116 6.09 -9.55 7.39
CA LEU A 116 5.25 -10.55 8.06
C LEU A 116 5.99 -11.89 8.18
N ALA A 117 6.64 -12.35 7.10
CA ALA A 117 7.41 -13.59 7.14
C ALA A 117 8.61 -13.50 8.11
N ALA A 118 9.26 -12.34 8.17
CA ALA A 118 10.34 -12.08 9.14
C ALA A 118 9.81 -12.07 10.58
N ALA A 119 8.66 -11.43 10.83
CA ALA A 119 8.00 -11.41 12.14
C ALA A 119 7.62 -12.81 12.62
N MET A 120 7.05 -13.66 11.73
CA MET A 120 6.74 -15.06 12.05
C MET A 120 7.99 -15.88 12.35
N ARG A 121 9.07 -15.71 11.58
CA ARG A 121 10.35 -16.38 11.88
C ARG A 121 10.96 -15.90 13.19
N HIS A 122 10.96 -14.60 13.43
CA HIS A 122 11.44 -14.03 14.69
C HIS A 122 10.67 -14.59 15.88
N TYR A 123 9.35 -14.64 15.80
CA TYR A 123 8.49 -15.25 16.82
C TYR A 123 8.90 -16.70 17.12
N PHE A 124 9.08 -17.53 16.09
CA PHE A 124 9.48 -18.93 16.24
C PHE A 124 10.86 -19.07 16.88
N PHE A 125 11.86 -18.40 16.33
CA PHE A 125 13.25 -18.55 16.81
C PHE A 125 13.48 -17.94 18.19
N SER A 126 12.78 -16.87 18.55
CA SER A 126 12.84 -16.29 19.91
C SER A 126 12.30 -17.27 20.95
N ARG A 127 11.17 -17.94 20.66
CA ARG A 127 10.63 -18.99 21.56
C ARG A 127 11.54 -20.18 21.66
N LYS A 128 12.09 -20.63 20.53
CA LYS A 128 13.06 -21.73 20.51
C LYS A 128 14.29 -21.40 21.32
N ALA A 129 14.89 -20.22 21.14
CA ALA A 129 16.07 -19.80 21.91
C ALA A 129 15.79 -19.69 23.42
N ALA A 130 14.60 -19.21 23.79
CA ALA A 130 14.20 -19.14 25.20
C ALA A 130 14.03 -20.53 25.81
N ASP A 131 13.40 -21.50 25.13
CA ASP A 131 13.28 -22.88 25.59
C ASP A 131 14.67 -23.55 25.71
N GLU A 132 15.52 -23.39 24.70
CA GLU A 132 16.89 -23.94 24.71
C GLU A 132 17.71 -23.38 25.88
N ALA A 133 17.62 -22.08 26.17
CA ALA A 133 18.30 -21.46 27.33
C ALA A 133 17.77 -21.99 28.66
N ALA A 134 16.44 -22.11 28.81
CA ALA A 134 15.81 -22.63 30.01
C ALA A 134 16.18 -24.11 30.26
N ARG A 135 16.15 -24.93 29.20
CA ARG A 135 16.55 -26.37 29.30
C ARG A 135 18.02 -26.53 29.64
N LYS A 136 18.90 -25.72 29.03
CA LYS A 136 20.33 -25.71 29.35
C LYS A 136 20.58 -25.35 30.81
N ALA A 137 19.89 -24.34 31.33
CA ALA A 137 19.98 -23.94 32.74
C ALA A 137 19.47 -25.04 33.68
N ALA A 138 18.49 -25.84 33.25
CA ALA A 138 17.96 -26.98 33.99
C ALA A 138 18.78 -28.29 33.82
N GLY A 139 19.87 -28.29 33.05
CA GLY A 139 20.64 -29.48 32.72
C GLY A 139 19.94 -30.50 31.81
N LEU A 140 18.90 -30.06 31.11
CA LEU A 140 18.10 -30.91 30.20
C LEU A 140 18.67 -30.89 28.77
N PRO A 141 18.56 -31.99 27.99
CA PRO A 141 18.96 -32.02 26.61
C PRO A 141 18.05 -31.10 25.73
N PRO A 142 18.52 -30.66 24.55
CA PRO A 142 17.65 -29.94 23.61
C PRO A 142 16.37 -30.69 23.33
N ARG A 143 15.25 -29.96 23.12
CA ARG A 143 13.97 -30.54 22.78
C ARG A 143 14.02 -31.22 21.39
N PRO A 144 13.61 -32.48 21.22
CA PRO A 144 13.62 -33.14 19.95
C PRO A 144 12.60 -32.49 18.98
N MET A 145 12.87 -32.52 17.67
CA MET A 145 12.11 -31.77 16.66
C MET A 145 10.63 -32.14 16.58
N ASN A 146 10.31 -33.41 16.84
CA ASN A 146 8.93 -33.91 16.88
C ASN A 146 8.09 -33.35 18.04
N GLU A 147 8.74 -32.77 19.06
CA GLU A 147 8.09 -32.13 20.20
C GLU A 147 8.07 -30.60 20.12
N TRP A 148 8.53 -30.01 19.00
CA TRP A 148 8.54 -28.56 18.84
C TRP A 148 7.13 -27.99 18.73
N ASP A 149 6.84 -27.02 19.59
CA ASP A 149 5.61 -26.24 19.66
C ASP A 149 5.84 -24.72 19.45
N TYR A 150 7.05 -24.36 18.98
CA TYR A 150 7.47 -22.96 18.84
C TYR A 150 6.65 -22.17 17.80
N ALA A 151 5.98 -22.88 16.89
CA ALA A 151 5.03 -22.30 15.94
C ALA A 151 3.65 -22.05 16.55
N ASP A 152 3.35 -22.60 17.73
CA ASP A 152 2.07 -22.42 18.40
C ASP A 152 1.95 -21.01 18.96
N GLY A 153 0.76 -20.44 18.81
CA GLY A 153 0.46 -19.09 19.25
C GLY A 153 -0.81 -18.58 18.58
N TRP A 154 -0.99 -17.28 18.65
CA TRP A 154 -2.19 -16.61 18.21
C TRP A 154 -1.84 -15.38 17.38
N VAL A 155 -2.73 -15.05 16.45
CA VAL A 155 -2.68 -13.80 15.70
C VAL A 155 -4.00 -13.06 15.88
N LEU A 156 -3.94 -11.81 16.32
CA LEU A 156 -5.03 -10.86 16.19
C LEU A 156 -4.89 -10.21 14.82
N LYS A 157 -5.87 -10.44 13.95
CA LYS A 157 -6.01 -9.73 12.68
C LYS A 157 -7.13 -8.73 12.80
N GLY A 158 -6.81 -7.44 12.59
CA GLY A 158 -7.74 -6.33 12.66
C GLY A 158 -7.83 -5.57 11.35
N ASP A 159 -8.97 -4.94 11.12
CA ASP A 159 -9.29 -4.12 9.95
C ASP A 159 -10.21 -2.98 10.41
N PHE A 160 -9.90 -1.73 10.02
CA PHE A 160 -10.74 -0.59 10.37
C PHE A 160 -11.94 -0.47 9.42
N SER A 161 -13.12 -0.27 9.98
CA SER A 161 -14.34 -0.11 9.21
C SER A 161 -14.42 1.25 8.55
N LYS A 162 -14.61 1.31 7.22
CA LYS A 162 -14.79 2.56 6.46
C LYS A 162 -13.73 3.62 6.73
N PHE A 163 -12.48 3.21 6.91
CA PHE A 163 -11.37 4.01 7.45
C PHE A 163 -11.34 5.44 6.92
N PHE A 164 -11.21 5.66 5.60
CA PHE A 164 -11.14 7.00 5.00
C PHE A 164 -12.39 7.88 5.23
N TYR A 165 -13.54 7.27 5.45
CA TYR A 165 -14.81 7.97 5.64
C TYR A 165 -15.09 8.35 7.10
N THR A 166 -14.23 7.91 8.04
CA THR A 166 -14.42 8.11 9.48
C THR A 166 -13.33 8.95 10.13
N LEU A 167 -12.34 9.41 9.34
CA LEU A 167 -11.26 10.25 9.84
C LEU A 167 -11.80 11.64 10.21
N LEU A 168 -11.60 12.06 11.46
CA LEU A 168 -12.00 13.37 11.96
C LEU A 168 -11.05 14.45 11.44
N HIS A 169 -11.58 15.52 10.86
CA HIS A 169 -10.77 16.64 10.35
C HIS A 169 -9.93 17.26 11.46
N SER A 170 -10.51 17.48 12.63
CA SER A 170 -9.80 18.05 13.80
C SER A 170 -8.53 17.26 14.14
N TYR A 171 -8.60 15.92 14.12
CA TYR A 171 -7.44 15.08 14.41
C TYR A 171 -6.45 15.02 13.24
N CYS A 172 -6.93 15.08 11.99
CA CYS A 172 -6.08 15.25 10.82
C CYS A 172 -5.24 16.54 10.91
N TYR A 173 -5.85 17.67 11.28
CA TYR A 173 -5.16 18.94 11.47
C TYR A 173 -4.13 18.88 12.58
N GLU A 174 -4.49 18.33 13.73
CA GLU A 174 -3.60 18.21 14.88
C GLU A 174 -2.35 17.38 14.57
N THR A 175 -2.55 16.20 13.97
CA THR A 175 -1.44 15.29 13.64
C THR A 175 -0.55 15.87 12.55
N ALA A 176 -1.13 16.51 11.52
CA ALA A 176 -0.38 17.18 10.47
C ALA A 176 0.46 18.35 11.00
N ARG A 177 -0.10 19.23 11.83
CA ARG A 177 0.63 20.33 12.48
C ARG A 177 1.82 19.82 13.27
N ARG A 178 1.64 18.78 14.07
CA ARG A 178 2.75 18.18 14.84
C ARG A 178 3.87 17.66 13.93
N ALA A 179 3.51 17.05 12.81
CA ALA A 179 4.50 16.51 11.86
C ALA A 179 5.20 17.61 11.07
N LEU A 180 4.48 18.66 10.65
CA LEU A 180 5.01 19.77 9.87
C LEU A 180 6.00 20.66 10.65
N LYS A 181 5.93 20.70 11.99
CA LYS A 181 6.90 21.43 12.84
C LYS A 181 8.35 21.00 12.59
N TRP A 182 8.59 19.82 12.01
CA TRP A 182 9.92 19.38 11.64
C TRP A 182 10.58 20.28 10.59
N LEU A 183 9.82 20.93 9.70
CA LEU A 183 10.33 21.75 8.60
C LEU A 183 11.12 22.98 9.09
N LYS A 184 10.87 23.46 10.30
CA LYS A 184 11.52 24.63 10.93
C LYS A 184 11.36 25.96 10.17
N ASP A 185 10.70 25.98 9.02
CA ASP A 185 10.39 27.16 8.22
C ASP A 185 8.92 27.53 8.44
N PRO A 186 8.62 28.62 9.20
CA PRO A 186 7.26 28.98 9.54
C PRO A 186 6.40 29.35 8.31
N GLU A 187 6.98 29.97 7.28
CA GLU A 187 6.25 30.37 6.09
C GLU A 187 5.87 29.15 5.25
N LEU A 188 6.77 28.18 5.13
CA LEU A 188 6.51 26.92 4.44
C LEU A 188 5.48 26.07 5.20
N ILE A 189 5.55 26.04 6.54
CA ILE A 189 4.57 25.35 7.39
C ILE A 189 3.19 25.95 7.18
N ASP A 190 3.05 27.26 7.31
CA ASP A 190 1.79 27.97 7.15
C ASP A 190 1.21 27.80 5.73
N PHE A 191 2.05 27.83 4.70
CA PHE A 191 1.63 27.55 3.33
C PHE A 191 1.15 26.09 3.15
N ALA A 192 1.89 25.13 3.68
CA ALA A 192 1.55 23.73 3.59
C ALA A 192 0.27 23.40 4.37
N GLU A 193 0.07 23.97 5.55
CA GLU A 193 -1.16 23.88 6.33
C GLU A 193 -2.35 24.43 5.53
N TRP A 194 -2.25 25.65 5.01
CA TRP A 194 -3.30 26.27 4.21
C TRP A 194 -3.74 25.36 3.07
N LEU A 195 -2.78 24.85 2.29
CA LEU A 195 -3.09 24.01 1.12
C LEU A 195 -3.67 22.64 1.53
N LEU A 196 -3.16 22.07 2.63
CA LEU A 196 -3.64 20.80 3.17
C LEU A 196 -5.06 20.92 3.73
N TRP A 197 -5.39 22.06 4.37
CA TRP A 197 -6.74 22.34 4.87
C TRP A 197 -7.74 22.42 3.72
N LEU A 198 -7.41 23.08 2.60
CA LEU A 198 -8.26 23.09 1.40
C LEU A 198 -8.59 21.68 0.90
N ILE A 199 -7.66 20.73 1.07
CA ILE A 199 -7.88 19.33 0.69
C ILE A 199 -8.78 18.61 1.69
N ILE A 200 -8.55 18.79 2.98
CA ILE A 200 -9.34 18.14 4.04
C ILE A 200 -10.77 18.65 4.00
N ASP A 201 -10.96 19.98 3.95
CA ASP A 201 -12.28 20.63 3.94
C ASP A 201 -13.07 20.45 2.64
N SER A 202 -12.45 19.84 1.63
CA SER A 202 -13.15 19.52 0.37
C SER A 202 -14.18 18.39 0.50
N THR A 203 -14.22 17.71 1.63
CA THR A 203 -15.21 16.67 1.97
C THR A 203 -15.87 16.98 3.31
N PRO A 204 -17.12 16.51 3.56
CA PRO A 204 -17.74 16.65 4.86
C PRO A 204 -16.94 15.95 5.98
N ASP A 205 -16.95 16.54 7.20
CA ASP A 205 -16.43 15.90 8.41
C ASP A 205 -17.49 14.92 8.99
N PRO A 206 -17.16 13.68 9.32
CA PRO A 206 -15.87 13.02 9.12
C PRO A 206 -15.66 12.53 7.69
N GLY A 207 -14.39 12.45 7.31
CA GLY A 207 -13.98 11.81 6.08
C GLY A 207 -12.97 12.63 5.27
N ILE A 208 -12.11 11.94 4.53
CA ILE A 208 -11.17 12.55 3.57
C ILE A 208 -11.30 11.88 2.20
N PRO A 209 -11.02 12.61 1.10
CA PRO A 209 -11.29 12.12 -0.24
C PRO A 209 -10.42 10.92 -0.62
N ILE A 210 -11.06 9.82 -1.06
CA ILE A 210 -10.34 8.66 -1.60
C ILE A 210 -9.91 8.97 -3.03
N GLY A 211 -8.62 8.80 -3.31
CA GLY A 211 -8.03 9.02 -4.65
C GLY A 211 -6.92 10.06 -4.67
N ASN A 212 -6.72 10.79 -3.59
CA ASN A 212 -5.65 11.77 -3.44
C ASN A 212 -4.42 11.16 -2.77
N GLN A 213 -3.23 11.56 -3.19
CA GLN A 213 -1.97 11.17 -2.54
C GLN A 213 -1.88 11.71 -1.11
N SER A 214 -2.29 12.96 -0.90
CA SER A 214 -2.34 13.61 0.41
C SER A 214 -3.23 12.86 1.41
N SER A 215 -4.40 12.36 0.95
CA SER A 215 -5.29 11.56 1.80
C SER A 215 -4.64 10.25 2.26
N GLN A 216 -3.83 9.62 1.41
CA GLN A 216 -3.10 8.42 1.82
C GLN A 216 -2.07 8.73 2.92
N LEU A 217 -1.29 9.81 2.76
CA LEU A 217 -0.31 10.24 3.76
C LEU A 217 -0.97 10.64 5.09
N LEU A 218 -2.10 11.36 5.03
CA LEU A 218 -2.89 11.70 6.20
C LEU A 218 -3.44 10.46 6.92
N ALA A 219 -3.96 9.49 6.17
CA ALA A 219 -4.47 8.24 6.73
C ALA A 219 -3.37 7.42 7.44
N LEU A 220 -2.15 7.44 6.91
CA LEU A 220 -0.99 6.83 7.58
C LEU A 220 -0.63 7.56 8.87
N LEU A 221 -0.60 8.90 8.82
CA LEU A 221 -0.26 9.76 9.95
C LEU A 221 -1.31 9.71 11.06
N TYR A 222 -2.59 9.57 10.70
CA TYR A 222 -3.70 9.45 11.64
C TYR A 222 -3.52 8.33 12.68
N LEU A 223 -2.91 7.23 12.26
CA LEU A 223 -2.64 6.06 13.11
C LEU A 223 -1.16 5.98 13.59
N ASP A 224 -0.37 7.04 13.41
CA ASP A 224 1.03 7.04 13.80
C ASP A 224 1.22 6.78 15.31
N ALA A 225 0.50 7.50 16.16
CA ALA A 225 0.55 7.30 17.60
C ALA A 225 0.03 5.91 18.03
N PHE A 226 -0.97 5.37 17.33
CA PHE A 226 -1.47 4.02 17.53
C PHE A 226 -0.42 2.96 17.16
N ASP A 227 0.30 3.16 16.06
CA ASP A 227 1.38 2.26 15.63
C ASP A 227 2.51 2.21 16.67
N HIS A 228 2.94 3.37 17.18
CA HIS A 228 3.95 3.48 18.23
C HIS A 228 3.47 2.88 19.55
N TRP A 229 2.23 3.12 19.95
CA TRP A 229 1.65 2.54 21.15
C TRP A 229 1.70 1.01 21.11
N LEU A 230 1.30 0.36 20.01
CA LEU A 230 1.32 -1.11 19.91
C LEU A 230 2.74 -1.67 19.83
N ARG A 231 3.62 -1.03 19.06
CA ARG A 231 4.96 -1.55 18.81
C ARG A 231 5.95 -1.20 19.91
N ASP A 232 6.01 0.08 20.30
CA ASP A 232 7.06 0.60 21.16
C ASP A 232 6.65 0.53 22.63
N ASP A 233 5.44 0.97 22.99
CA ASP A 233 4.98 1.00 24.38
C ASP A 233 4.55 -0.39 24.89
N ARG A 234 3.89 -1.18 24.01
CA ARG A 234 3.43 -2.53 24.34
C ARG A 234 4.40 -3.63 23.92
N GLY A 235 5.43 -3.34 23.15
CA GLY A 235 6.45 -4.29 22.70
C GLY A 235 5.90 -5.43 21.83
N LEU A 236 4.78 -5.23 21.14
CA LEU A 236 4.09 -6.27 20.38
C LEU A 236 4.72 -6.52 19.02
N VAL A 237 4.69 -7.75 18.56
CA VAL A 237 4.98 -8.12 17.16
C VAL A 237 3.80 -7.66 16.30
N TYR A 238 3.93 -6.46 15.75
CA TYR A 238 2.87 -5.72 15.08
C TYR A 238 3.28 -5.29 13.67
N GLY A 239 2.32 -5.22 12.74
CA GLY A 239 2.52 -4.61 11.44
C GLY A 239 1.19 -4.21 10.79
N ARG A 240 1.21 -3.13 9.99
CA ARG A 240 0.02 -2.52 9.39
C ARG A 240 0.21 -2.17 7.92
N TYR A 241 -0.84 -2.35 7.15
CA TYR A 241 -0.99 -1.86 5.78
C TYR A 241 -2.31 -1.10 5.64
N MET A 242 -2.28 0.22 5.68
CA MET A 242 -3.46 1.10 5.75
C MET A 242 -4.37 0.76 6.93
N ASP A 243 -5.54 0.20 6.62
CA ASP A 243 -6.59 -0.23 7.55
C ASP A 243 -6.42 -1.68 8.05
N ASP A 244 -5.58 -2.49 7.43
CA ASP A 244 -5.36 -3.90 7.76
C ASP A 244 -4.10 -4.08 8.62
N PHE A 245 -4.21 -4.70 9.81
CA PHE A 245 -3.08 -4.92 10.72
C PHE A 245 -3.10 -6.30 11.34
N TYR A 246 -1.94 -6.71 11.85
CA TYR A 246 -1.80 -7.95 12.61
C TYR A 246 -0.96 -7.75 13.89
N ILE A 247 -1.26 -8.57 14.91
CA ILE A 247 -0.46 -8.72 16.12
C ILE A 247 -0.26 -10.22 16.37
N ILE A 248 0.99 -10.65 16.58
CA ILE A 248 1.35 -12.05 16.87
C ILE A 248 1.78 -12.16 18.34
N HIS A 249 1.19 -13.10 19.08
CA HIS A 249 1.56 -13.38 20.46
C HIS A 249 1.29 -14.83 20.84
N SER A 250 2.02 -15.34 21.86
CA SER A 250 1.83 -16.70 22.38
C SER A 250 0.58 -16.83 23.26
N ASP A 251 0.21 -15.76 23.97
CA ASP A 251 -0.91 -15.73 24.89
C ASP A 251 -2.17 -15.14 24.24
N LYS A 252 -3.23 -15.95 24.18
CA LYS A 252 -4.55 -15.56 23.67
C LYS A 252 -5.29 -14.59 24.58
N LEU A 253 -5.11 -14.73 25.89
CA LEU A 253 -5.80 -13.87 26.86
C LEU A 253 -5.25 -12.45 26.78
N LEU A 254 -3.93 -12.31 26.64
CA LEU A 254 -3.31 -11.01 26.38
C LEU A 254 -3.83 -10.38 25.11
N LEU A 255 -3.96 -11.13 24.00
CA LEU A 255 -4.52 -10.60 22.76
C LEU A 255 -5.99 -10.16 22.90
N ARG A 256 -6.79 -10.86 23.73
CA ARG A 256 -8.16 -10.43 24.05
C ARG A 256 -8.18 -9.12 24.84
N GLN A 257 -7.25 -8.96 25.79
CA GLN A 257 -7.09 -7.71 26.51
C GLN A 257 -6.66 -6.57 25.60
N ILE A 258 -5.62 -6.80 24.77
CA ILE A 258 -5.14 -5.82 23.77
C ILE A 258 -6.28 -5.42 22.81
N LEU A 259 -7.11 -6.35 22.37
CA LEU A 259 -8.26 -6.03 21.51
C LEU A 259 -9.23 -5.04 22.18
N LYS A 260 -9.56 -5.23 23.47
CA LYS A 260 -10.37 -4.28 24.22
C LYS A 260 -9.69 -2.91 24.38
N GLU A 261 -8.39 -2.92 24.64
CA GLU A 261 -7.60 -1.69 24.74
C GLU A 261 -7.54 -0.95 23.38
N ILE A 262 -7.40 -1.67 22.26
CA ILE A 262 -7.49 -1.10 20.92
C ILE A 262 -8.84 -0.44 20.69
N GLU A 263 -9.96 -1.12 21.01
CA GLU A 263 -11.31 -0.56 20.86
C GLU A 263 -11.50 0.72 21.68
N ALA A 264 -10.99 0.75 22.90
CA ALA A 264 -11.01 1.93 23.76
C ALA A 264 -10.14 3.07 23.20
N TYR A 265 -8.93 2.75 22.70
CA TYR A 265 -7.98 3.70 22.13
C TYR A 265 -8.52 4.39 20.88
N ILE A 266 -9.13 3.63 19.96
CA ILE A 266 -9.58 4.16 18.66
C ILE A 266 -10.93 4.86 18.71
N LYS A 267 -11.74 4.62 19.76
CA LYS A 267 -13.08 5.21 19.92
C LYS A 267 -13.08 6.74 19.89
N PRO A 268 -12.23 7.46 20.65
CA PRO A 268 -12.16 8.93 20.61
C PRO A 268 -11.61 9.45 19.26
N LEU A 269 -10.93 8.60 18.48
CA LEU A 269 -10.47 8.92 17.13
C LEU A 269 -11.58 8.74 16.06
N GLY A 270 -12.82 8.47 16.44
CA GLY A 270 -13.91 8.22 15.49
C GLY A 270 -13.83 6.89 14.75
N LEU A 271 -12.88 6.02 15.11
CA LEU A 271 -12.65 4.76 14.41
C LEU A 271 -13.36 3.58 15.07
N ARG A 272 -13.62 2.57 14.27
CA ARG A 272 -14.19 1.28 14.72
C ARG A 272 -13.51 0.14 13.99
N LEU A 273 -13.33 -0.97 14.68
CA LEU A 273 -12.89 -2.21 14.04
C LEU A 273 -14.03 -2.81 13.19
N ASN A 274 -13.65 -3.46 12.11
CA ASN A 274 -14.56 -4.22 11.27
C ASN A 274 -14.96 -5.53 11.97
N GLY A 275 -16.18 -6.01 11.77
CA GLY A 275 -16.65 -7.28 12.30
C GLY A 275 -15.86 -8.52 11.87
N LYS A 276 -14.90 -8.38 10.95
CA LYS A 276 -13.94 -9.43 10.56
C LYS A 276 -12.70 -9.49 11.47
N THR A 277 -12.57 -8.55 12.39
CA THR A 277 -11.47 -8.57 13.37
C THR A 277 -11.59 -9.81 14.26
N GLN A 278 -10.52 -10.60 14.32
CA GLN A 278 -10.56 -11.90 14.99
C GLN A 278 -9.20 -12.34 15.51
N ILE A 279 -9.22 -13.19 16.54
CA ILE A 279 -8.04 -13.84 17.08
C ILE A 279 -8.06 -15.30 16.61
N LEU A 280 -7.05 -15.68 15.83
CA LEU A 280 -6.91 -17.00 15.22
C LEU A 280 -5.67 -17.72 15.75
N PRO A 281 -5.67 -19.07 15.80
CA PRO A 281 -4.43 -19.82 16.00
C PRO A 281 -3.41 -19.49 14.91
N LEU A 282 -2.16 -19.22 15.27
CA LEU A 282 -1.09 -18.86 14.33
C LEU A 282 -0.82 -19.99 13.31
N LYS A 283 -1.00 -21.25 13.73
CA LYS A 283 -0.90 -22.44 12.86
C LYS A 283 -1.88 -22.43 11.68
N ASN A 284 -3.00 -21.72 11.81
CA ASN A 284 -3.96 -21.57 10.72
C ASN A 284 -3.50 -20.58 9.65
N GLY A 285 -2.39 -19.85 9.89
CA GLY A 285 -1.88 -18.83 8.99
C GLY A 285 -2.65 -17.52 9.04
N ILE A 286 -2.13 -16.55 8.29
CA ILE A 286 -2.66 -15.17 8.21
C ILE A 286 -2.97 -14.85 6.76
N ASP A 287 -4.19 -14.42 6.48
CA ASP A 287 -4.58 -13.83 5.20
C ASP A 287 -4.18 -12.34 5.21
N PHE A 288 -3.11 -11.97 4.50
CA PHE A 288 -2.61 -10.61 4.45
C PHE A 288 -2.13 -10.26 3.04
N LEU A 289 -2.46 -9.07 2.56
CA LEU A 289 -2.01 -8.53 1.27
C LEU A 289 -2.15 -9.49 0.06
N GLY A 290 -3.26 -10.23 0.02
CA GLY A 290 -3.57 -11.14 -1.10
C GLY A 290 -3.02 -12.56 -0.96
N PHE A 291 -2.24 -12.83 0.06
CA PHE A 291 -1.65 -14.14 0.33
C PHE A 291 -2.15 -14.73 1.64
N HIS A 292 -2.06 -16.05 1.72
CA HIS A 292 -2.19 -16.83 2.93
C HIS A 292 -0.79 -17.26 3.38
N THR A 293 -0.31 -16.72 4.51
CA THR A 293 1.04 -16.95 5.03
C THR A 293 0.95 -17.74 6.33
N TYR A 294 1.68 -18.84 6.44
CA TYR A 294 1.70 -19.65 7.64
C TYR A 294 3.10 -20.14 8.00
N LEU A 295 3.26 -20.46 9.28
CA LEU A 295 4.49 -20.96 9.87
C LEU A 295 4.40 -22.48 10.03
N THR A 296 5.41 -23.21 9.56
CA THR A 296 5.52 -24.66 9.77
C THR A 296 6.11 -24.97 11.15
N GLN A 297 5.95 -26.21 11.63
CA GLN A 297 6.59 -26.68 12.87
C GLN A 297 8.12 -26.54 12.88
N THR A 298 8.76 -26.48 11.71
CA THR A 298 10.23 -26.34 11.60
C THR A 298 10.68 -24.89 11.49
N GLY A 299 9.77 -23.91 11.61
CA GLY A 299 10.09 -22.48 11.50
C GLY A 299 10.15 -21.96 10.07
N LYS A 300 9.86 -22.78 9.04
CA LYS A 300 9.75 -22.32 7.65
C LYS A 300 8.44 -21.56 7.47
N VAL A 301 8.51 -20.38 6.86
CA VAL A 301 7.32 -19.62 6.47
C VAL A 301 6.94 -19.98 5.05
N VAL A 302 5.69 -20.32 4.83
CA VAL A 302 5.11 -20.63 3.52
C VAL A 302 4.06 -19.60 3.18
N ARG A 303 4.12 -19.09 1.94
CA ARG A 303 3.21 -18.05 1.41
C ARG A 303 2.47 -18.62 0.20
N LYS A 304 1.16 -18.81 0.32
CA LYS A 304 0.30 -19.31 -0.77
C LYS A 304 -0.62 -18.20 -1.28
N VAL A 305 -0.91 -18.21 -2.56
CA VAL A 305 -1.97 -17.35 -3.14
C VAL A 305 -3.33 -17.81 -2.65
N ARG A 306 -4.20 -16.87 -2.32
CA ARG A 306 -5.57 -17.17 -1.89
C ARG A 306 -6.37 -17.78 -3.05
N ALA A 307 -7.13 -18.83 -2.79
CA ALA A 307 -7.95 -19.52 -3.79
C ALA A 307 -8.83 -18.58 -4.61
N LYS A 308 -9.46 -17.59 -3.94
CA LYS A 308 -10.29 -16.58 -4.60
C LYS A 308 -9.52 -15.77 -5.68
N SER A 309 -8.23 -15.52 -5.51
CA SER A 309 -7.41 -14.81 -6.51
C SER A 309 -7.23 -15.68 -7.77
N ILE A 310 -7.01 -16.99 -7.57
CA ILE A 310 -6.84 -17.95 -8.65
C ILE A 310 -8.14 -18.07 -9.45
N ASP A 311 -9.28 -18.24 -8.75
CA ASP A 311 -10.60 -18.38 -9.37
C ASP A 311 -11.01 -17.11 -10.13
N ASN A 312 -10.67 -15.94 -9.57
CA ASN A 312 -10.89 -14.66 -10.24
C ASN A 312 -10.08 -14.57 -11.55
N MET A 313 -8.80 -14.97 -11.53
CA MET A 313 -7.98 -14.96 -12.74
C MET A 313 -8.48 -15.95 -13.78
N LYS A 314 -8.89 -17.16 -13.40
CA LYS A 314 -9.51 -18.12 -14.32
C LYS A 314 -10.79 -17.57 -14.97
N ARG A 315 -11.62 -16.85 -14.20
CA ARG A 315 -12.82 -16.16 -14.74
C ARG A 315 -12.45 -15.04 -15.70
N LYS A 316 -11.40 -14.25 -15.37
CA LYS A 316 -10.89 -13.18 -16.24
C LYS A 316 -10.38 -13.72 -17.56
N ILE A 317 -9.59 -14.80 -17.55
CA ILE A 317 -9.06 -15.44 -18.78
C ILE A 317 -10.20 -15.81 -19.72
N ARG A 318 -11.25 -16.48 -19.21
CA ARG A 318 -12.44 -16.83 -20.01
C ARG A 318 -13.14 -15.61 -20.60
N LYS A 319 -13.33 -14.56 -19.77
CA LYS A 319 -13.94 -13.30 -20.23
C LYS A 319 -13.08 -12.60 -21.28
N PHE A 320 -11.77 -12.59 -21.12
CA PHE A 320 -10.84 -11.97 -22.06
C PHE A 320 -10.91 -12.64 -23.43
N ARG A 321 -11.03 -13.98 -23.51
CA ARG A 321 -11.23 -14.66 -24.80
C ARG A 321 -12.44 -14.09 -25.55
N GLY A 322 -13.60 -14.02 -24.92
CA GLY A 322 -14.80 -13.45 -25.55
C GLY A 322 -14.68 -11.98 -25.91
N LEU A 323 -13.92 -11.19 -25.14
CA LEU A 323 -13.66 -9.79 -25.47
C LEU A 323 -12.70 -9.63 -26.67
N VAL A 324 -11.72 -10.50 -26.80
CA VAL A 324 -10.80 -10.53 -27.94
C VAL A 324 -11.56 -10.97 -29.20
N ASP A 325 -12.36 -12.05 -29.12
CA ASP A 325 -13.16 -12.55 -30.24
C ASP A 325 -14.17 -11.51 -30.75
N SER A 326 -14.68 -10.64 -29.86
CA SER A 326 -15.58 -9.55 -30.22
C SER A 326 -14.87 -8.23 -30.60
N GLY A 327 -13.53 -8.22 -30.68
CA GLY A 327 -12.73 -7.03 -31.03
C GLY A 327 -12.72 -5.93 -29.96
N LYS A 328 -13.23 -6.22 -28.74
CA LYS A 328 -13.31 -5.26 -27.61
C LYS A 328 -12.04 -5.20 -26.75
N MET A 329 -11.09 -6.11 -26.96
CA MET A 329 -9.84 -6.17 -26.22
C MET A 329 -8.72 -6.67 -27.12
N THR A 330 -7.52 -6.11 -27.00
CA THR A 330 -6.34 -6.54 -27.76
C THR A 330 -5.61 -7.67 -27.02
N LEU A 331 -4.89 -8.52 -27.75
CA LEU A 331 -4.05 -9.57 -27.19
C LEU A 331 -2.97 -8.99 -26.25
N ASP A 332 -2.38 -7.83 -26.59
CA ASP A 332 -1.39 -7.15 -25.72
C ASP A 332 -1.98 -6.80 -24.35
N SER A 333 -3.24 -6.33 -24.31
CA SER A 333 -3.93 -6.04 -23.04
C SER A 333 -4.16 -7.30 -22.21
N VAL A 334 -4.43 -8.44 -22.86
CA VAL A 334 -4.57 -9.75 -22.19
C VAL A 334 -3.22 -10.17 -21.60
N VAL A 335 -2.13 -10.12 -22.40
CA VAL A 335 -0.77 -10.44 -21.96
C VAL A 335 -0.36 -9.58 -20.78
N GLN A 336 -0.58 -8.26 -20.86
CA GLN A 336 -0.23 -7.33 -19.80
C GLN A 336 -0.99 -7.65 -18.49
N SER A 337 -2.30 -7.95 -18.59
CA SER A 337 -3.11 -8.30 -17.42
C SER A 337 -2.66 -9.61 -16.77
N TYR A 338 -2.35 -10.63 -17.59
CA TYR A 338 -1.88 -11.92 -17.10
C TYR A 338 -0.46 -11.81 -16.50
N ALA A 339 0.46 -11.12 -17.18
CA ALA A 339 1.81 -10.86 -16.69
C ALA A 339 1.84 -10.10 -15.37
N SER A 340 0.95 -9.10 -15.20
CA SER A 340 0.80 -8.38 -13.94
C SER A 340 0.39 -9.31 -12.79
N TRP A 341 -0.57 -10.20 -13.04
CA TRP A 341 -1.01 -11.18 -12.03
C TRP A 341 0.06 -12.22 -11.71
N THR A 342 0.74 -12.79 -12.73
CA THR A 342 1.83 -13.76 -12.53
C THR A 342 3.01 -13.12 -11.81
N GLY A 343 3.34 -11.87 -12.13
CA GLY A 343 4.33 -11.07 -11.40
C GLY A 343 3.96 -10.92 -9.91
N HIS A 344 2.71 -10.60 -9.60
CA HIS A 344 2.26 -10.51 -8.21
C HIS A 344 2.39 -11.86 -7.48
N ILE A 345 1.89 -12.95 -8.05
CA ILE A 345 1.90 -14.26 -7.38
C ILE A 345 3.30 -14.88 -7.27
N SER A 346 4.28 -14.42 -8.06
CA SER A 346 5.68 -14.90 -8.00
C SER A 346 6.36 -14.64 -6.64
N HIS A 347 5.82 -13.71 -5.86
CA HIS A 347 6.28 -13.43 -4.48
C HIS A 347 5.84 -14.48 -3.44
N GLY A 348 5.13 -15.52 -3.86
CA GLY A 348 4.74 -16.66 -3.02
C GLY A 348 5.41 -17.98 -3.44
N ASN A 349 5.11 -19.03 -2.71
CA ASN A 349 5.49 -20.41 -3.03
C ASN A 349 4.57 -20.95 -4.13
N THR A 350 4.72 -20.47 -5.37
CA THR A 350 3.73 -20.63 -6.45
C THR A 350 4.29 -21.27 -7.72
N TYR A 351 5.44 -21.94 -7.66
CA TYR A 351 6.08 -22.54 -8.83
C TYR A 351 5.11 -23.44 -9.63
N HIS A 352 4.55 -24.46 -9.00
CA HIS A 352 3.59 -25.37 -9.66
C HIS A 352 2.27 -24.69 -10.02
N LEU A 353 1.81 -23.73 -9.19
CA LEU A 353 0.61 -22.96 -9.51
C LEU A 353 0.79 -22.17 -10.80
N ARG A 354 1.96 -21.53 -10.99
CA ARG A 354 2.25 -20.77 -12.21
C ARG A 354 2.26 -21.66 -13.43
N GLN A 355 2.92 -22.81 -13.37
CA GLN A 355 2.92 -23.78 -14.46
C GLN A 355 1.50 -24.22 -14.86
N ASN A 356 0.67 -24.55 -13.87
CA ASN A 356 -0.73 -24.95 -14.11
C ASN A 356 -1.56 -23.79 -14.69
N MET A 357 -1.33 -22.58 -14.24
CA MET A 357 -2.04 -21.40 -14.74
C MET A 357 -1.57 -20.97 -16.12
N ASP A 358 -0.28 -21.14 -16.45
CA ASP A 358 0.26 -20.94 -17.79
C ASP A 358 -0.36 -21.95 -18.78
N ALA A 359 -0.43 -23.23 -18.42
CA ALA A 359 -1.11 -24.23 -19.22
C ALA A 359 -2.61 -23.87 -19.43
N TYR A 360 -3.29 -23.42 -18.38
CA TYR A 360 -4.68 -22.96 -18.46
C TYR A 360 -4.82 -21.70 -19.33
N PHE A 361 -3.93 -20.74 -19.21
CA PHE A 361 -3.92 -19.51 -20.03
C PHE A 361 -3.72 -19.83 -21.52
N PHE A 362 -2.72 -20.63 -21.86
CA PHE A 362 -2.46 -21.02 -23.25
C PHE A 362 -3.50 -21.98 -23.85
N SER A 363 -4.35 -22.62 -23.05
CA SER A 363 -5.51 -23.35 -23.58
C SER A 363 -6.60 -22.41 -24.14
N TYR A 364 -6.68 -21.18 -23.66
CA TYR A 364 -7.58 -20.14 -24.18
C TYR A 364 -6.92 -19.23 -25.21
N PHE A 365 -5.61 -19.08 -25.15
CA PHE A 365 -4.79 -18.21 -26.03
C PHE A 365 -3.61 -18.99 -26.61
N PRO A 366 -3.85 -20.01 -27.45
CA PRO A 366 -2.78 -20.82 -28.05
C PRO A 366 -1.83 -20.00 -28.92
N GLU A 367 -2.32 -18.93 -29.54
CA GLU A 367 -1.56 -17.96 -30.36
C GLU A 367 -0.49 -17.21 -29.56
N LEU A 368 -0.59 -17.15 -28.23
CA LEU A 368 0.38 -16.51 -27.34
C LEU A 368 1.40 -17.49 -26.75
N LYS A 369 1.28 -18.76 -27.06
CA LYS A 369 2.21 -19.78 -26.53
C LYS A 369 3.61 -19.56 -27.12
N PRO A 370 4.65 -19.45 -26.28
CA PRO A 370 6.02 -19.34 -26.78
C PRO A 370 6.36 -20.56 -27.66
N SER A 371 6.93 -20.34 -28.84
CA SER A 371 7.49 -21.42 -29.69
C SER A 371 8.55 -22.17 -28.89
N PRO A 372 8.61 -23.50 -28.97
CA PRO A 372 9.77 -24.24 -28.43
C PRO A 372 11.05 -23.63 -29.03
N LYS A 373 12.05 -23.34 -28.18
CA LYS A 373 13.31 -22.73 -28.60
C LYS A 373 13.92 -23.45 -29.80
N GLY A 374 13.87 -22.83 -30.96
CA GLY A 374 14.40 -23.33 -32.20
C GLY A 374 13.97 -22.45 -33.36
N ASP A 375 14.30 -21.14 -33.29
CA ASP A 375 14.62 -20.29 -34.43
C ASP A 375 15.02 -18.90 -33.92
N THR A 376 16.32 -18.64 -33.99
CA THR A 376 16.90 -17.32 -33.85
C THR A 376 16.72 -16.57 -35.16
N THR A 377 15.61 -15.79 -35.29
CA THR A 377 15.53 -14.71 -36.27
C THR A 377 14.77 -13.54 -35.70
N HIS A 378 15.55 -12.52 -35.40
CA HIS A 378 15.18 -11.08 -35.33
C HIS A 378 13.89 -10.63 -34.62
N GLY A 379 13.97 -10.41 -33.31
CA GLY A 379 13.14 -9.43 -32.63
C GLY A 379 13.88 -8.08 -32.54
N PRO A 380 13.18 -6.92 -32.62
CA PRO A 380 13.83 -5.62 -32.55
C PRO A 380 14.42 -5.39 -31.15
N LYS A 381 15.72 -5.11 -31.12
CA LYS A 381 16.44 -4.67 -29.93
C LYS A 381 15.87 -3.34 -29.47
N THR A 382 15.15 -3.31 -28.37
CA THR A 382 14.91 -2.08 -27.61
C THR A 382 16.21 -1.71 -26.91
N GLU A 383 16.93 -0.75 -27.48
CA GLU A 383 18.09 -0.12 -26.83
C GLU A 383 17.61 0.60 -25.56
N GLN A 384 18.07 0.12 -24.42
CA GLN A 384 18.04 0.90 -23.17
C GLN A 384 19.14 1.97 -23.25
N PRO A 385 18.84 3.24 -22.96
CA PRO A 385 19.89 4.25 -22.91
C PRO A 385 20.81 3.97 -21.71
N ARG A 386 22.08 3.74 -22.00
CA ARG A 386 23.17 3.71 -21.02
C ARG A 386 23.22 5.05 -20.30
N LYS A 387 23.18 5.02 -18.98
CA LYS A 387 23.58 6.15 -18.14
C LYS A 387 25.08 6.39 -18.37
N GLN A 388 25.43 7.49 -19.03
CA GLN A 388 26.75 8.06 -18.92
C GLN A 388 26.88 8.71 -17.54
N VAL A 389 27.81 8.20 -16.77
CA VAL A 389 28.43 8.86 -15.62
C VAL A 389 29.58 9.67 -16.21
N GLU A 390 29.48 10.97 -16.15
CA GLU A 390 30.65 11.86 -16.26
C GLU A 390 30.62 12.87 -15.12
N GLY A 391 31.76 12.97 -14.49
CA GLY A 391 32.54 13.87 -13.74
C GLY A 391 31.91 14.93 -12.84
#